data_c246284f3031f4cc1bc74e50ae6e9eeb
#
_entry.id   c246284f3031f4cc1bc74e50ae6e9eeb
#
_cell.length_a   1.000
_cell.length_b   1.000
_cell.length_c   1.000
_cell.angle_alpha   90.00
_cell.angle_beta   90.00
_cell.angle_gamma   90.00
#
_symmetry.space_group_name_H-M   'P 1'
#
loop_
_entity.id
_entity.type
_entity.pdbx_description
1 polymer ?
#
loop_
_entity_poly.entity_id
_entity_poly.type
_entity_poly.pdbx_seq_one_letter_code
_entity_poly.pdbx_strand_id
1 'polypeptide(L)'
;MKCKSCGREIEDNSMFCNWCGEKQIKARKKKDEIKIPAPRQLASGSWRIYLDAEKQSITDTSKEKCIAKAKAIRAGFLEKKKHAPKLTVEDAIKKMIHDKDGVISPSTIRGYDIALRHGFKKYMKCDISSPIDWQEAIKEEAALVSAKTVFNRWNVISAAMRHVKVTPPDVTLPKFKKGGQPYLDFEQIRAFIPLIRGTTCEVAALLALHSLRLSELVNLKGRDIVVSKRGTAFINVSGSRVLDKNNKLIEKDTNKTYESTREIPVVIPRLLDILPDVAPDDYIVKLTPQAIGKQINKICKANDLPLVSVHGLRRSFASLGYHLGWPELRTMKFGGWTNIKTVHEHYLHEAQKDMDKSTKKMQKFYIDIEKCSK
;
A
#
# COMPACT_ATOMS: atom_id res chain seq x y z
N MET A 1 8.42 -66.02 37.34
CA MET A 1 8.64 -66.99 36.24
C MET A 1 9.40 -68.20 36.77
N LYS A 2 9.33 -69.38 36.12
CA LYS A 2 10.05 -70.59 36.57
C LYS A 2 11.47 -70.63 35.95
N CYS A 3 12.47 -71.00 36.74
CA CYS A 3 13.82 -71.21 36.25
C CYS A 3 13.90 -72.36 35.25
N LYS A 4 14.57 -72.14 34.09
CA LYS A 4 14.71 -73.12 33.02
C LYS A 4 15.57 -74.32 33.35
N SER A 5 16.43 -74.18 34.36
CA SER A 5 17.35 -75.25 34.78
C SER A 5 16.82 -76.04 36.00
N CYS A 6 16.40 -75.40 37.08
CA CYS A 6 15.97 -76.09 38.31
C CYS A 6 14.46 -76.08 38.52
N GLY A 7 13.66 -75.49 37.68
CA GLY A 7 12.18 -75.43 37.75
C GLY A 7 11.57 -74.62 38.88
N ARG A 8 12.34 -74.04 39.78
CA ARG A 8 11.86 -73.24 40.91
C ARG A 8 11.35 -71.89 40.47
N GLU A 9 10.42 -71.33 41.21
CA GLU A 9 9.92 -69.96 40.94
C GLU A 9 10.96 -68.92 41.32
N ILE A 10 11.15 -67.97 40.40
CA ILE A 10 12.05 -66.81 40.54
C ILE A 10 11.27 -65.57 40.16
N GLU A 11 11.73 -64.40 40.62
CA GLU A 11 11.09 -63.13 40.29
C GLU A 11 11.05 -62.88 38.78
N ASP A 12 9.96 -62.30 38.35
CA ASP A 12 9.81 -61.90 36.96
C ASP A 12 10.87 -60.85 36.61
N ASN A 13 11.68 -61.11 35.59
CA ASN A 13 12.80 -60.28 35.16
C ASN A 13 14.16 -60.60 35.75
N SER A 14 14.32 -61.59 36.64
CA SER A 14 15.63 -62.03 37.12
C SER A 14 16.58 -62.45 35.98
N MET A 15 17.79 -61.93 35.97
CA MET A 15 18.82 -62.30 34.98
C MET A 15 19.48 -63.61 35.30
N PHE A 16 19.49 -64.02 36.58
CA PHE A 16 20.04 -65.28 37.09
C PHE A 16 19.06 -65.91 38.08
N CYS A 17 19.07 -67.19 38.20
CA CYS A 17 18.29 -67.93 39.21
C CYS A 17 18.98 -67.82 40.56
N ASN A 18 18.29 -67.32 41.58
CA ASN A 18 18.78 -67.18 42.93
C ASN A 18 18.97 -68.52 43.66
N TRP A 19 18.47 -69.62 43.05
CA TRP A 19 18.59 -70.93 43.65
C TRP A 19 19.71 -71.82 43.05
N CYS A 20 19.93 -71.74 41.76
CA CYS A 20 20.94 -72.54 41.07
C CYS A 20 21.98 -71.74 40.30
N GLY A 21 21.94 -70.42 40.34
CA GLY A 21 22.91 -69.50 39.70
C GLY A 21 22.76 -69.41 38.17
N GLU A 22 21.85 -70.24 37.54
CA GLU A 22 21.79 -70.33 36.12
C GLU A 22 21.20 -69.05 35.45
N LYS A 23 21.86 -68.56 34.39
CA LYS A 23 21.47 -67.38 33.67
C LYS A 23 20.16 -67.57 32.89
N GLN A 24 19.19 -66.74 33.18
CA GLN A 24 17.90 -66.78 32.50
C GLN A 24 17.91 -65.92 31.24
N ILE A 25 18.08 -66.54 30.06
CA ILE A 25 18.07 -65.81 28.80
C ILE A 25 16.65 -65.40 28.50
N LYS A 26 16.35 -64.10 28.54
CA LYS A 26 15.10 -63.53 28.01
C LYS A 26 15.10 -63.74 26.50
N ALA A 27 14.09 -64.36 25.95
CA ALA A 27 13.82 -64.33 24.53
C ALA A 27 13.77 -62.83 24.09
N ARG A 28 14.73 -62.38 23.33
CA ARG A 28 14.68 -61.06 22.71
C ARG A 28 13.35 -61.02 21.94
N LYS A 29 12.40 -60.14 22.35
CA LYS A 29 11.25 -59.79 21.51
C LYS A 29 11.79 -59.49 20.10
N LYS A 30 11.36 -60.21 19.07
CA LYS A 30 11.65 -59.88 17.71
C LYS A 30 11.25 -58.42 17.54
N LYS A 31 12.17 -57.53 17.20
CA LYS A 31 11.86 -56.14 16.82
C LYS A 31 10.83 -56.27 15.70
N ASP A 32 9.63 -55.73 15.89
CA ASP A 32 8.62 -55.67 14.85
C ASP A 32 9.27 -55.07 13.59
N GLU A 33 9.30 -55.86 12.55
CA GLU A 33 9.97 -55.50 11.31
C GLU A 33 9.16 -54.37 10.67
N ILE A 34 9.79 -53.17 10.55
CA ILE A 34 9.08 -52.01 9.99
C ILE A 34 8.76 -52.29 8.54
N LYS A 35 7.48 -52.56 8.26
CA LYS A 35 6.96 -52.84 6.92
C LYS A 35 6.99 -51.55 6.09
N ILE A 36 7.58 -51.62 4.90
CA ILE A 36 7.60 -50.53 3.91
C ILE A 36 7.13 -51.08 2.55
N PRO A 37 6.55 -50.22 1.68
CA PRO A 37 6.22 -50.62 0.32
C PRO A 37 7.47 -51.02 -0.48
N ALA A 38 7.29 -51.88 -1.49
CA ALA A 38 8.40 -52.30 -2.35
C ALA A 38 8.98 -51.11 -3.14
N PRO A 39 10.32 -51.00 -3.22
CA PRO A 39 10.98 -49.95 -4.00
C PRO A 39 10.76 -50.20 -5.50
N ARG A 40 10.40 -49.14 -6.23
CA ARG A 40 10.23 -49.14 -7.68
C ARG A 40 11.39 -48.39 -8.34
N GLN A 41 11.96 -48.96 -9.41
CA GLN A 41 12.98 -48.27 -10.21
C GLN A 41 12.31 -47.30 -11.19
N LEU A 42 12.84 -46.08 -11.29
CA LEU A 42 12.40 -45.06 -12.23
C LEU A 42 13.21 -45.16 -13.54
N ALA A 43 12.68 -44.59 -14.62
CA ALA A 43 13.39 -44.49 -15.90
C ALA A 43 14.76 -43.81 -15.82
N SER A 44 14.95 -42.93 -14.80
CA SER A 44 16.22 -42.27 -14.49
C SER A 44 17.27 -43.20 -13.81
N GLY A 45 16.97 -44.46 -13.57
CA GLY A 45 17.81 -45.40 -12.83
C GLY A 45 17.73 -45.30 -11.30
N SER A 46 17.07 -44.27 -10.77
CA SER A 46 16.88 -44.06 -9.33
C SER A 46 15.75 -44.94 -8.77
N TRP A 47 15.78 -45.22 -7.47
CA TRP A 47 14.79 -46.00 -6.75
C TRP A 47 13.84 -45.10 -5.98
N ARG A 48 12.52 -45.42 -6.01
CA ARG A 48 11.47 -44.66 -5.32
C ARG A 48 10.63 -45.62 -4.45
N ILE A 49 10.33 -45.12 -3.23
CA ILE A 49 9.33 -45.70 -2.33
C ILE A 49 8.33 -44.60 -1.98
N TYR A 50 7.02 -44.92 -2.08
CA TYR A 50 5.97 -44.02 -1.61
C TYR A 50 5.42 -44.53 -0.30
N LEU A 51 5.41 -43.71 0.74
CA LEU A 51 4.85 -44.04 2.04
C LEU A 51 3.47 -43.39 2.16
N ASP A 52 2.43 -44.19 2.00
CA ASP A 52 1.03 -43.72 1.96
C ASP A 52 0.56 -43.07 3.24
N ALA A 53 0.92 -43.63 4.41
CA ALA A 53 0.54 -43.10 5.71
C ALA A 53 1.20 -41.73 5.99
N GLU A 54 2.41 -41.53 5.48
CA GLU A 54 3.20 -40.32 5.61
C GLU A 54 2.99 -39.34 4.44
N LYS A 55 2.27 -39.77 3.37
CA LYS A 55 2.07 -39.04 2.11
C LYS A 55 3.40 -38.49 1.54
N GLN A 56 4.47 -39.30 1.60
CA GLN A 56 5.81 -38.89 1.23
C GLN A 56 6.47 -39.85 0.24
N SER A 57 7.07 -39.29 -0.81
CA SER A 57 7.90 -40.02 -1.77
C SER A 57 9.37 -39.89 -1.39
N ILE A 58 10.09 -41.01 -1.35
CA ILE A 58 11.52 -41.11 -1.07
C ILE A 58 12.20 -41.60 -2.32
N THR A 59 13.20 -40.90 -2.79
CA THR A 59 13.97 -41.28 -3.99
C THR A 59 15.47 -41.29 -3.64
N ASP A 60 16.18 -42.30 -4.10
CA ASP A 60 17.62 -42.40 -3.95
C ASP A 60 18.22 -43.15 -5.17
N THR A 61 19.50 -42.95 -5.42
CA THR A 61 20.24 -43.65 -6.49
C THR A 61 20.51 -45.13 -6.13
N SER A 62 20.55 -45.46 -4.82
CA SER A 62 20.74 -46.84 -4.32
C SER A 62 19.42 -47.35 -3.73
N LYS A 63 19.10 -48.61 -4.07
CA LYS A 63 17.93 -49.34 -3.54
C LYS A 63 17.99 -49.47 -2.03
N GLU A 64 19.15 -49.84 -1.49
CA GLU A 64 19.39 -50.02 -0.04
C GLU A 64 19.21 -48.73 0.71
N LYS A 65 19.77 -47.60 0.21
CA LYS A 65 19.65 -46.28 0.80
C LYS A 65 18.20 -45.77 0.78
N CYS A 66 17.47 -46.06 -0.30
CA CYS A 66 16.04 -45.71 -0.40
C CYS A 66 15.23 -46.45 0.67
N ILE A 67 15.47 -47.77 0.86
CA ILE A 67 14.84 -48.62 1.88
C ILE A 67 15.20 -48.11 3.30
N ALA A 68 16.51 -47.83 3.56
CA ALA A 68 16.97 -47.37 4.85
C ALA A 68 16.29 -46.03 5.25
N LYS A 69 16.21 -45.08 4.31
CA LYS A 69 15.53 -43.79 4.51
C LYS A 69 14.02 -43.99 4.80
N ALA A 70 13.35 -44.86 4.07
CA ALA A 70 11.94 -45.18 4.28
C ALA A 70 11.67 -45.79 5.68
N LYS A 71 12.52 -46.75 6.10
CA LYS A 71 12.46 -47.32 7.43
C LYS A 71 12.74 -46.30 8.51
N ALA A 72 13.72 -45.41 8.32
CA ALA A 72 14.06 -44.35 9.28
C ALA A 72 12.92 -43.33 9.46
N ILE A 73 12.23 -42.98 8.40
CA ILE A 73 11.05 -42.08 8.48
C ILE A 73 9.90 -42.74 9.23
N ARG A 74 9.59 -44.02 8.95
CA ARG A 74 8.56 -44.77 9.68
C ARG A 74 8.90 -45.02 11.14
N ALA A 75 10.20 -45.18 11.44
CA ALA A 75 10.70 -45.33 12.80
C ALA A 75 10.77 -44.00 13.57
N GLY A 76 10.48 -42.87 12.95
CA GLY A 76 10.57 -41.54 13.58
C GLY A 76 11.99 -40.98 13.76
N PHE A 77 13.01 -41.64 13.19
CA PHE A 77 14.41 -41.15 13.24
C PHE A 77 14.73 -40.06 12.24
N LEU A 78 13.90 -39.89 11.18
CA LEU A 78 13.98 -38.79 10.23
C LEU A 78 12.66 -38.03 10.24
N GLU A 79 12.75 -36.70 10.25
CA GLU A 79 11.56 -35.86 10.20
C GLU A 79 10.78 -36.10 8.91
N LYS A 80 9.48 -36.19 9.04
CA LYS A 80 8.55 -36.12 7.91
C LYS A 80 8.79 -34.75 7.22
N LYS A 81 9.03 -34.74 5.91
CA LYS A 81 8.97 -33.49 5.15
C LYS A 81 7.58 -32.90 5.36
N LYS A 82 7.45 -31.94 6.26
CA LYS A 82 6.26 -31.11 6.34
C LYS A 82 6.18 -30.38 4.98
N HIS A 83 5.19 -30.73 4.14
CA HIS A 83 4.84 -29.84 3.07
C HIS A 83 4.50 -28.52 3.74
N ALA A 84 5.31 -27.48 3.50
CA ALA A 84 4.96 -26.16 3.92
C ALA A 84 3.54 -25.88 3.40
N PRO A 85 2.61 -25.36 4.24
CA PRO A 85 1.28 -25.04 3.75
C PRO A 85 1.43 -24.16 2.52
N LYS A 86 0.71 -24.49 1.45
CA LYS A 86 0.73 -23.69 0.22
C LYS A 86 0.30 -22.28 0.56
N LEU A 87 1.21 -21.30 0.41
CA LEU A 87 0.95 -19.91 0.67
C LEU A 87 0.28 -19.32 -0.57
N THR A 88 -0.99 -18.93 -0.45
CA THR A 88 -1.69 -18.31 -1.57
C THR A 88 -1.25 -16.86 -1.77
N VAL A 89 -1.51 -16.30 -2.97
CA VAL A 89 -1.28 -14.87 -3.25
C VAL A 89 -2.02 -14.01 -2.23
N GLU A 90 -3.27 -14.37 -1.93
CA GLU A 90 -4.10 -13.70 -0.91
C GLU A 90 -3.44 -13.73 0.47
N ASP A 91 -2.94 -14.89 0.91
CA ASP A 91 -2.32 -15.03 2.22
C ASP A 91 -1.00 -14.26 2.32
N ALA A 92 -0.23 -14.20 1.24
CA ALA A 92 1.00 -13.41 1.19
C ALA A 92 0.71 -11.90 1.33
N ILE A 93 -0.36 -11.40 0.65
CA ILE A 93 -0.77 -10.00 0.80
C ILE A 93 -1.28 -9.73 2.21
N LYS A 94 -2.12 -10.62 2.78
CA LYS A 94 -2.61 -10.50 4.16
C LYS A 94 -1.47 -10.47 5.18
N LYS A 95 -0.48 -11.36 5.02
CA LYS A 95 0.71 -11.39 5.84
C LYS A 95 1.48 -10.09 5.75
N MET A 96 1.75 -9.60 4.53
CA MET A 96 2.42 -8.32 4.33
C MET A 96 1.67 -7.14 4.97
N ILE A 97 0.33 -7.12 4.86
CA ILE A 97 -0.51 -6.10 5.51
C ILE A 97 -0.37 -6.18 7.03
N HIS A 98 -0.47 -7.39 7.61
CA HIS A 98 -0.37 -7.61 9.05
C HIS A 98 1.00 -7.16 9.59
N ASP A 99 2.09 -7.58 8.93
CA ASP A 99 3.46 -7.29 9.38
C ASP A 99 3.84 -5.80 9.25
N LYS A 100 3.12 -5.06 8.39
CA LYS A 100 3.34 -3.62 8.17
C LYS A 100 2.32 -2.72 8.87
N ASP A 101 1.27 -3.28 9.46
CA ASP A 101 0.27 -2.49 10.20
C ASP A 101 0.93 -1.82 11.42
N GLY A 102 0.66 -0.55 11.64
CA GLY A 102 1.35 0.27 12.64
C GLY A 102 2.74 0.80 12.23
N VAL A 103 3.38 0.26 11.18
CA VAL A 103 4.70 0.70 10.71
C VAL A 103 4.58 1.68 9.53
N ILE A 104 3.67 1.42 8.60
CA ILE A 104 3.43 2.31 7.44
C ILE A 104 2.10 3.04 7.58
N SER A 105 1.90 4.06 6.73
CA SER A 105 0.68 4.88 6.78
C SER A 105 -0.60 4.04 6.65
N PRO A 106 -1.63 4.29 7.49
CA PRO A 106 -2.95 3.64 7.37
C PRO A 106 -3.57 3.75 5.98
N SER A 107 -3.33 4.87 5.28
CA SER A 107 -3.78 5.04 3.89
C SER A 107 -3.05 4.10 2.90
N THR A 108 -1.80 3.73 3.18
CA THR A 108 -1.06 2.74 2.38
C THR A 108 -1.60 1.34 2.64
N ILE A 109 -1.84 0.99 3.90
CA ILE A 109 -2.50 -0.27 4.30
C ILE A 109 -3.87 -0.38 3.62
N ARG A 110 -4.67 0.70 3.65
CA ARG A 110 -5.96 0.76 2.93
C ARG A 110 -5.80 0.51 1.43
N GLY A 111 -4.76 1.06 0.81
CA GLY A 111 -4.46 0.82 -0.61
C GLY A 111 -4.15 -0.66 -0.90
N TYR A 112 -3.41 -1.32 -0.01
CA TYR A 112 -3.12 -2.76 -0.12
C TYR A 112 -4.39 -3.61 0.05
N ASP A 113 -5.25 -3.27 1.00
CA ASP A 113 -6.52 -3.95 1.26
C ASP A 113 -7.50 -3.80 0.08
N ILE A 114 -7.55 -2.63 -0.57
CA ILE A 114 -8.32 -2.42 -1.81
C ILE A 114 -7.79 -3.31 -2.94
N ALA A 115 -6.48 -3.42 -3.11
CA ALA A 115 -5.87 -4.28 -4.11
C ALA A 115 -6.17 -5.76 -3.83
N LEU A 116 -6.11 -6.17 -2.56
CA LEU A 116 -6.48 -7.52 -2.11
C LEU A 116 -7.94 -7.87 -2.46
N ARG A 117 -8.86 -6.94 -2.19
CA ARG A 117 -10.31 -7.19 -2.42
C ARG A 117 -10.72 -7.17 -3.89
N HIS A 118 -10.03 -6.41 -4.74
CA HIS A 118 -10.51 -6.10 -6.09
C HIS A 118 -9.53 -6.49 -7.21
N GLY A 119 -8.26 -6.76 -6.92
CA GLY A 119 -7.25 -7.06 -7.94
C GLY A 119 -7.09 -8.54 -8.21
N PHE A 120 -6.81 -8.91 -9.44
CA PHE A 120 -6.39 -10.26 -9.87
C PHE A 120 -7.18 -11.42 -9.22
N LYS A 121 -8.49 -11.29 -9.10
CA LYS A 121 -9.37 -12.19 -8.31
C LYS A 121 -9.19 -13.68 -8.63
N LYS A 122 -9.00 -14.00 -9.92
CA LYS A 122 -8.81 -15.37 -10.42
C LYS A 122 -7.57 -16.03 -9.82
N TYR A 123 -6.53 -15.22 -9.53
CA TYR A 123 -5.21 -15.70 -9.11
C TYR A 123 -4.99 -15.66 -7.59
N MET A 124 -5.88 -15.03 -6.84
CA MET A 124 -5.72 -14.85 -5.38
C MET A 124 -5.61 -16.15 -4.60
N LYS A 125 -6.28 -17.22 -5.07
CA LYS A 125 -6.26 -18.56 -4.44
C LYS A 125 -5.11 -19.45 -4.94
N CYS A 126 -4.34 -19.02 -5.93
CA CYS A 126 -3.19 -19.77 -6.44
C CYS A 126 -2.04 -19.74 -5.44
N ASP A 127 -1.24 -20.81 -5.42
CA ASP A 127 0.02 -20.83 -4.66
C ASP A 127 0.98 -19.79 -5.25
N ILE A 128 1.46 -18.86 -4.43
CA ILE A 128 2.33 -17.75 -4.85
C ILE A 128 3.67 -18.22 -5.44
N SER A 129 4.09 -19.45 -5.09
CA SER A 129 5.32 -20.08 -5.59
C SER A 129 5.11 -20.90 -6.85
N SER A 130 3.84 -21.08 -7.29
CA SER A 130 3.53 -21.81 -8.50
C SER A 130 3.85 -20.98 -9.76
N PRO A 131 4.09 -21.63 -10.93
CA PRO A 131 4.34 -20.94 -12.19
C PRO A 131 3.03 -20.35 -12.74
N ILE A 132 2.61 -19.20 -12.18
CA ILE A 132 1.47 -18.44 -12.68
C ILE A 132 1.93 -17.62 -13.89
N ASP A 133 1.17 -17.64 -14.97
CA ASP A 133 1.36 -16.72 -16.09
C ASP A 133 0.86 -15.30 -15.69
N TRP A 134 1.78 -14.54 -15.06
CA TRP A 134 1.47 -13.19 -14.63
C TRP A 134 1.30 -12.21 -15.81
N GLN A 135 1.91 -12.49 -16.97
CA GLN A 135 1.71 -11.64 -18.13
C GLN A 135 0.29 -11.75 -18.67
N GLU A 136 -0.29 -12.95 -18.69
CA GLU A 136 -1.69 -13.14 -19.05
C GLU A 136 -2.63 -12.57 -17.98
N ALA A 137 -2.31 -12.74 -16.69
CA ALA A 137 -3.07 -12.14 -15.60
C ALA A 137 -3.15 -10.61 -15.71
N ILE A 138 -2.05 -9.95 -16.11
CA ILE A 138 -2.00 -8.50 -16.34
C ILE A 138 -2.87 -8.09 -17.53
N LYS A 139 -2.89 -8.87 -18.60
CA LYS A 139 -3.77 -8.59 -19.76
C LYS A 139 -5.25 -8.71 -19.38
N GLU A 140 -5.62 -9.78 -18.66
CA GLU A 140 -6.99 -9.97 -18.15
C GLU A 140 -7.40 -8.78 -17.27
N GLU A 141 -6.53 -8.35 -16.35
CA GLU A 141 -6.79 -7.22 -15.46
C GLU A 141 -6.89 -5.89 -16.21
N ALA A 142 -6.06 -5.69 -17.24
CA ALA A 142 -6.05 -4.50 -18.09
C ALA A 142 -7.33 -4.35 -18.94
N ALA A 143 -8.01 -5.45 -19.23
CA ALA A 143 -9.31 -5.42 -19.89
C ALA A 143 -10.44 -4.89 -18.96
N LEU A 144 -10.26 -4.98 -17.64
CA LEU A 144 -11.28 -4.63 -16.66
C LEU A 144 -11.10 -3.24 -16.04
N VAL A 145 -9.86 -2.76 -15.93
CA VAL A 145 -9.54 -1.53 -15.22
C VAL A 145 -8.47 -0.70 -15.93
N SER A 146 -8.33 0.57 -15.52
CA SER A 146 -7.33 1.47 -16.13
C SER A 146 -5.89 0.97 -15.93
N ALA A 147 -5.00 1.29 -16.88
CA ALA A 147 -3.58 0.97 -16.84
C ALA A 147 -2.91 1.39 -15.52
N LYS A 148 -3.27 2.55 -14.96
CA LYS A 148 -2.77 3.01 -13.65
C LYS A 148 -3.25 2.11 -12.51
N THR A 149 -4.49 1.61 -12.57
CA THR A 149 -5.04 0.69 -11.57
C THR A 149 -4.32 -0.66 -11.63
N VAL A 150 -4.07 -1.20 -12.83
CA VAL A 150 -3.28 -2.42 -13.03
C VAL A 150 -1.90 -2.26 -12.42
N PHE A 151 -1.20 -1.16 -12.74
CA PHE A 151 0.11 -0.83 -12.18
C PHE A 151 0.11 -0.84 -10.65
N ASN A 152 -0.87 -0.18 -10.03
CA ASN A 152 -0.98 -0.12 -8.57
C ASN A 152 -1.25 -1.50 -7.95
N ARG A 153 -2.16 -2.30 -8.56
CA ARG A 153 -2.50 -3.64 -8.08
C ARG A 153 -1.31 -4.60 -8.22
N TRP A 154 -0.60 -4.56 -9.35
CA TRP A 154 0.61 -5.35 -9.55
C TRP A 154 1.71 -5.01 -8.55
N ASN A 155 1.91 -3.72 -8.24
CA ASN A 155 2.88 -3.31 -7.23
C ASN A 155 2.60 -3.91 -5.85
N VAL A 156 1.33 -4.12 -5.49
CA VAL A 156 0.97 -4.79 -4.22
C VAL A 156 1.34 -6.26 -4.27
N ILE A 157 1.00 -6.97 -5.35
CA ILE A 157 1.35 -8.39 -5.51
C ILE A 157 2.86 -8.60 -5.51
N SER A 158 3.59 -7.82 -6.30
CA SER A 158 5.05 -7.94 -6.39
C SER A 158 5.74 -7.57 -5.07
N ALA A 159 5.17 -6.62 -4.29
CA ALA A 159 5.65 -6.33 -2.94
C ALA A 159 5.36 -7.47 -1.97
N ALA A 160 4.19 -8.12 -2.06
CA ALA A 160 3.85 -9.29 -1.25
C ALA A 160 4.74 -10.49 -1.58
N MET A 161 5.04 -10.74 -2.87
CA MET A 161 5.99 -11.77 -3.29
C MET A 161 7.36 -11.55 -2.63
N ARG A 162 7.93 -10.34 -2.73
CA ARG A 162 9.22 -10.00 -2.09
C ARG A 162 9.16 -10.17 -0.58
N HIS A 163 8.04 -9.80 0.04
CA HIS A 163 7.86 -9.91 1.49
C HIS A 163 7.95 -11.37 1.97
N VAL A 164 7.43 -12.31 1.18
CA VAL A 164 7.52 -13.76 1.46
C VAL A 164 8.71 -14.44 0.77
N LYS A 165 9.71 -13.67 0.32
CA LYS A 165 10.96 -14.14 -0.32
C LYS A 165 10.74 -14.92 -1.62
N VAL A 166 9.67 -14.61 -2.34
CA VAL A 166 9.43 -15.07 -3.73
C VAL A 166 9.83 -13.94 -4.67
N THR A 167 10.66 -14.24 -5.67
CA THR A 167 11.06 -13.25 -6.68
C THR A 167 9.90 -12.97 -7.63
N PRO A 168 9.44 -11.72 -7.76
CA PRO A 168 8.44 -11.37 -8.76
C PRO A 168 9.00 -11.60 -10.17
N PRO A 169 8.21 -12.14 -11.10
CA PRO A 169 8.61 -12.27 -12.49
C PRO A 169 8.74 -10.88 -13.14
N ASP A 170 9.56 -10.80 -14.17
CA ASP A 170 9.59 -9.66 -15.06
C ASP A 170 8.32 -9.67 -15.94
N VAL A 171 7.61 -8.54 -15.98
CA VAL A 171 6.34 -8.40 -16.70
C VAL A 171 6.23 -7.05 -17.37
N THR A 172 5.58 -7.02 -18.52
CA THR A 172 5.29 -5.78 -19.23
C THR A 172 3.95 -5.22 -18.73
N LEU A 173 3.99 -4.03 -18.13
CA LEU A 173 2.80 -3.32 -17.66
C LEU A 173 2.23 -2.38 -18.73
N PRO A 174 0.91 -2.18 -18.78
CA PRO A 174 0.32 -1.25 -19.71
C PRO A 174 0.79 0.19 -19.43
N LYS A 175 1.19 0.89 -20.49
CA LYS A 175 1.63 2.29 -20.42
C LYS A 175 0.44 3.19 -20.10
N PHE A 176 0.63 4.18 -19.25
CA PHE A 176 -0.34 5.23 -18.99
C PHE A 176 0.33 6.60 -19.01
N LYS A 177 -0.36 7.56 -19.62
CA LYS A 177 0.09 8.97 -19.57
C LYS A 177 -0.16 9.49 -18.15
N LYS A 178 0.83 10.13 -17.55
CA LYS A 178 0.63 10.96 -16.37
C LYS A 178 -0.15 12.20 -16.81
N GLY A 179 -1.47 12.08 -16.91
CA GLY A 179 -2.33 13.25 -17.16
C GLY A 179 -2.24 14.21 -15.99
N GLY A 180 -2.10 15.50 -16.25
CA GLY A 180 -2.31 16.52 -15.21
C GLY A 180 -3.73 16.42 -14.70
N GLN A 181 -3.93 16.39 -13.37
CA GLN A 181 -5.29 16.50 -12.84
C GLN A 181 -5.84 17.88 -13.14
N PRO A 182 -7.14 18.00 -13.50
CA PRO A 182 -7.77 19.30 -13.73
C PRO A 182 -7.60 20.23 -12.54
N TYR A 183 -7.42 21.51 -12.81
CA TYR A 183 -7.37 22.60 -11.84
C TYR A 183 -8.08 23.80 -12.44
N LEU A 184 -8.42 24.78 -11.61
CA LEU A 184 -9.04 26.02 -12.04
C LEU A 184 -7.95 27.06 -12.36
N ASP A 185 -8.04 27.69 -13.50
CA ASP A 185 -7.22 28.85 -13.84
C ASP A 185 -7.71 30.12 -13.13
N PHE A 186 -7.06 31.26 -13.40
CA PHE A 186 -7.39 32.52 -12.74
C PHE A 186 -8.85 32.94 -12.90
N GLU A 187 -9.40 32.90 -14.09
CA GLU A 187 -10.80 33.31 -14.34
C GLU A 187 -11.80 32.29 -13.76
N GLN A 188 -11.48 31.02 -13.83
CA GLN A 188 -12.29 29.94 -13.25
C GLN A 188 -12.31 30.00 -11.72
N ILE A 189 -11.18 30.39 -11.06
CA ILE A 189 -11.17 30.65 -9.61
C ILE A 189 -12.10 31.80 -9.26
N ARG A 190 -12.07 32.91 -10.02
CA ARG A 190 -12.96 34.04 -9.83
C ARG A 190 -14.44 33.66 -9.95
N ALA A 191 -14.77 32.81 -10.92
CA ALA A 191 -16.12 32.29 -11.09
C ALA A 191 -16.52 31.31 -9.98
N PHE A 192 -15.58 30.48 -9.49
CA PHE A 192 -15.84 29.41 -8.53
C PHE A 192 -16.12 29.93 -7.10
N ILE A 193 -15.37 30.95 -6.63
CA ILE A 193 -15.47 31.46 -5.26
C ILE A 193 -16.89 31.90 -4.87
N PRO A 194 -17.63 32.68 -5.69
CA PRO A 194 -19.01 33.05 -5.37
C PRO A 194 -19.95 31.84 -5.27
N LEU A 195 -19.72 30.79 -6.08
CA LEU A 195 -20.58 29.61 -6.16
C LEU A 195 -20.49 28.70 -4.91
N ILE A 196 -19.37 28.73 -4.22
CA ILE A 196 -19.21 27.95 -2.98
C ILE A 196 -19.70 28.68 -1.74
N ARG A 197 -19.97 29.98 -1.83
CA ARG A 197 -20.36 30.80 -0.68
C ARG A 197 -21.66 30.31 -0.05
N GLY A 198 -21.64 30.14 1.28
CA GLY A 198 -22.79 29.61 2.04
C GLY A 198 -23.05 28.11 1.87
N THR A 199 -22.27 27.41 1.06
CA THR A 199 -22.38 25.96 0.92
C THR A 199 -21.67 25.23 2.06
N THR A 200 -22.06 23.99 2.34
CA THR A 200 -21.41 23.18 3.39
C THR A 200 -19.95 22.85 3.08
N CYS A 201 -19.51 22.94 1.82
CA CYS A 201 -18.12 22.71 1.44
C CYS A 201 -17.28 24.01 1.31
N GLU A 202 -17.85 25.19 1.60
CA GLU A 202 -17.17 26.50 1.45
C GLU A 202 -15.81 26.49 2.14
N VAL A 203 -15.78 26.19 3.44
CA VAL A 203 -14.55 26.17 4.24
C VAL A 203 -13.50 25.22 3.66
N ALA A 204 -13.92 24.00 3.34
CA ALA A 204 -13.01 23.00 2.79
C ALA A 204 -12.45 23.40 1.41
N ALA A 205 -13.27 24.00 0.56
CA ALA A 205 -12.85 24.48 -0.76
C ALA A 205 -11.91 25.66 -0.67
N LEU A 206 -12.19 26.64 0.22
CA LEU A 206 -11.31 27.78 0.46
C LEU A 206 -9.97 27.35 1.06
N LEU A 207 -9.95 26.42 2.01
CA LEU A 207 -8.70 25.86 2.57
C LEU A 207 -7.89 25.11 1.50
N ALA A 208 -8.56 24.41 0.57
CA ALA A 208 -7.90 23.78 -0.55
C ALA A 208 -7.30 24.80 -1.54
N LEU A 209 -8.04 25.88 -1.85
CA LEU A 209 -7.56 27.04 -2.61
C LEU A 209 -6.46 27.80 -1.87
N HIS A 210 -6.39 27.69 -0.54
CA HIS A 210 -5.31 28.20 0.30
C HIS A 210 -4.11 27.24 0.35
N SER A 211 -4.04 26.25 -0.52
CA SER A 211 -2.95 25.30 -0.68
C SER A 211 -2.91 24.09 0.26
N LEU A 212 -3.90 23.86 1.12
CA LEU A 212 -3.88 22.72 2.02
C LEU A 212 -4.15 21.38 1.29
N ARG A 213 -3.48 20.31 1.74
CA ARG A 213 -3.81 18.96 1.28
C ARG A 213 -5.12 18.50 1.90
N LEU A 214 -5.83 17.59 1.24
CA LEU A 214 -7.08 17.03 1.78
C LEU A 214 -6.90 16.47 3.20
N SER A 215 -5.81 15.75 3.46
CA SER A 215 -5.52 15.21 4.79
C SER A 215 -5.17 16.25 5.84
N GLU A 216 -4.63 17.39 5.44
CA GLU A 216 -4.31 18.54 6.30
C GLU A 216 -5.60 19.29 6.66
N LEU A 217 -6.41 19.69 5.65
CA LEU A 217 -7.62 20.48 5.89
C LEU A 217 -8.69 19.75 6.73
N VAL A 218 -8.81 18.43 6.61
CA VAL A 218 -9.73 17.65 7.47
C VAL A 218 -9.17 17.40 8.87
N ASN A 219 -7.89 17.71 9.11
CA ASN A 219 -7.24 17.61 10.41
C ASN A 219 -7.26 18.91 11.20
N LEU A 220 -7.47 20.07 10.54
CA LEU A 220 -7.45 21.36 11.21
C LEU A 220 -8.49 21.46 12.30
N LYS A 221 -8.07 21.96 13.47
CA LYS A 221 -8.89 22.29 14.63
C LYS A 221 -8.89 23.80 14.86
N GLY A 222 -9.86 24.29 15.66
CA GLY A 222 -9.94 25.71 15.97
C GLY A 222 -8.63 26.30 16.50
N ARG A 223 -7.92 25.57 17.36
CA ARG A 223 -6.60 25.96 17.92
C ARG A 223 -5.48 26.13 16.89
N ASP A 224 -5.63 25.58 15.69
CA ASP A 224 -4.63 25.69 14.63
C ASP A 224 -4.74 27.05 13.89
N ILE A 225 -5.77 27.85 14.19
CA ILE A 225 -5.94 29.20 13.69
C ILE A 225 -5.45 30.16 14.76
N VAL A 226 -4.35 30.84 14.48
CA VAL A 226 -3.70 31.75 15.43
C VAL A 226 -3.78 33.19 14.90
N VAL A 227 -4.32 34.10 15.70
CA VAL A 227 -4.34 35.51 15.36
C VAL A 227 -3.19 36.21 16.12
N SER A 228 -2.27 36.82 15.38
CA SER A 228 -1.16 37.56 15.97
C SER A 228 -1.64 38.85 16.68
N LYS A 229 -0.82 39.40 17.56
CA LYS A 229 -1.10 40.69 18.20
C LYS A 229 -1.32 41.85 17.22
N ARG A 230 -0.86 41.70 15.97
CA ARG A 230 -1.04 42.66 14.87
C ARG A 230 -2.27 42.43 14.02
N GLY A 231 -3.14 41.49 14.41
CA GLY A 231 -4.37 41.18 13.68
C GLY A 231 -4.19 40.24 12.46
N THR A 232 -2.95 39.79 12.20
CA THR A 232 -2.70 38.83 11.11
C THR A 232 -3.04 37.42 11.61
N ALA A 233 -3.90 36.70 10.89
CA ALA A 233 -4.21 35.33 11.19
C ALA A 233 -3.29 34.35 10.41
N PHE A 234 -2.96 33.24 11.06
CA PHE A 234 -2.11 32.18 10.53
C PHE A 234 -2.80 30.83 10.71
N ILE A 235 -2.52 29.92 9.81
CA ILE A 235 -2.91 28.51 9.90
C ILE A 235 -1.68 27.68 10.22
N ASN A 236 -1.69 26.98 11.36
CA ASN A 236 -0.66 26.02 11.75
C ASN A 236 -0.99 24.66 11.17
N VAL A 237 -0.24 24.23 10.17
CA VAL A 237 -0.40 22.90 9.55
C VAL A 237 0.61 21.95 10.17
N SER A 238 0.19 21.15 11.16
CA SER A 238 1.10 20.28 11.93
C SER A 238 0.80 18.78 11.78
N GLY A 239 -0.39 18.41 11.37
CA GLY A 239 -0.81 17.00 11.31
C GLY A 239 -1.65 16.67 10.08
N SER A 240 -2.13 15.45 10.04
CA SER A 240 -3.01 15.01 8.97
C SER A 240 -3.98 13.93 9.44
N ARG A 241 -5.20 13.91 8.88
CA ARG A 241 -6.13 12.79 9.03
C ARG A 241 -6.28 12.02 7.74
N VAL A 242 -6.23 10.70 7.85
CA VAL A 242 -6.33 9.81 6.68
C VAL A 242 -7.36 8.71 6.95
N LEU A 243 -7.93 8.16 5.88
CA LEU A 243 -8.83 7.01 5.99
C LEU A 243 -8.03 5.73 6.21
N ASP A 244 -8.41 4.95 7.20
CA ASP A 244 -7.94 3.60 7.44
C ASP A 244 -8.64 2.57 6.52
N LYS A 245 -8.32 1.28 6.69
CA LYS A 245 -8.94 0.17 5.96
C LYS A 245 -10.46 0.05 6.17
N ASN A 246 -10.98 0.56 7.30
CA ASN A 246 -12.40 0.55 7.66
C ASN A 246 -13.13 1.85 7.25
N ASN A 247 -12.48 2.73 6.46
CA ASN A 247 -12.96 4.07 6.08
C ASN A 247 -13.17 5.02 7.27
N LYS A 248 -12.53 4.78 8.42
CA LYS A 248 -12.50 5.68 9.56
C LYS A 248 -11.37 6.69 9.40
N LEU A 249 -11.64 7.96 9.69
CA LEU A 249 -10.61 9.00 9.73
C LEU A 249 -9.76 8.84 11.00
N ILE A 250 -8.45 8.66 10.81
CA ILE A 250 -7.47 8.51 11.88
C ILE A 250 -6.49 9.67 11.82
N GLU A 251 -6.24 10.31 12.96
CA GLU A 251 -5.20 11.33 13.11
C GLU A 251 -3.82 10.70 12.97
N LYS A 252 -2.91 11.46 12.38
CA LYS A 252 -1.49 11.17 12.35
C LYS A 252 -0.76 12.38 12.92
N ASP A 253 0.01 12.16 13.96
CA ASP A 253 0.79 13.20 14.63
C ASP A 253 1.96 13.70 13.76
N THR A 254 2.31 12.93 12.73
CA THR A 254 3.39 13.29 11.81
C THR A 254 2.85 13.50 10.41
N ASN A 255 3.17 14.63 9.81
CA ASN A 255 3.07 14.83 8.37
C ASN A 255 4.03 13.86 7.66
N LYS A 256 3.78 13.59 6.38
CA LYS A 256 4.58 12.65 5.55
C LYS A 256 6.07 13.00 5.53
N THR A 257 6.42 14.27 5.75
CA THR A 257 7.77 14.78 5.92
C THR A 257 7.77 15.89 6.98
N TYR A 258 8.87 16.09 7.71
CA TYR A 258 9.04 17.17 8.68
C TYR A 258 8.79 18.55 8.05
N GLU A 259 9.18 18.75 6.79
CA GLU A 259 8.96 19.98 6.00
C GLU A 259 7.47 20.26 5.70
N SER A 260 6.57 19.32 5.96
CA SER A 260 5.12 19.54 5.79
C SER A 260 4.50 20.32 6.95
N THR A 261 5.17 20.42 8.10
CA THR A 261 4.76 21.29 9.21
C THR A 261 5.13 22.74 8.88
N ARG A 262 4.14 23.61 8.87
CA ARG A 262 4.32 25.00 8.47
C ARG A 262 3.24 25.90 9.06
N GLU A 263 3.62 27.14 9.28
CA GLU A 263 2.70 28.23 9.56
C GLU A 263 2.52 29.06 8.29
N ILE A 264 1.29 29.28 7.89
CA ILE A 264 0.97 30.07 6.70
C ILE A 264 -0.01 31.19 7.03
N PRO A 265 0.25 32.42 6.55
CA PRO A 265 -0.67 33.54 6.78
C PRO A 265 -1.97 33.29 6.01
N VAL A 266 -3.10 33.66 6.60
CA VAL A 266 -4.40 33.57 5.93
C VAL A 266 -4.50 34.67 4.87
N VAL A 267 -4.52 34.28 3.59
CA VAL A 267 -4.62 35.22 2.45
C VAL A 267 -6.00 35.29 1.82
N ILE A 268 -6.95 34.49 2.30
CA ILE A 268 -8.34 34.51 1.85
C ILE A 268 -9.19 35.20 2.94
N PRO A 269 -9.60 36.48 2.78
CA PRO A 269 -10.28 37.23 3.84
C PRO A 269 -11.54 36.50 4.35
N ARG A 270 -12.29 35.88 3.47
CA ARG A 270 -13.51 35.13 3.84
C ARG A 270 -13.27 34.04 4.89
N LEU A 271 -12.08 33.45 4.94
CA LEU A 271 -11.76 32.49 6.01
C LEU A 271 -11.71 33.17 7.38
N LEU A 272 -11.35 34.44 7.46
CA LEU A 272 -11.33 35.20 8.72
C LEU A 272 -12.74 35.45 9.28
N ASP A 273 -13.74 35.51 8.39
CA ASP A 273 -15.14 35.68 8.80
C ASP A 273 -15.77 34.40 9.35
N ILE A 274 -15.33 33.24 8.86
CA ILE A 274 -16.01 31.95 9.08
C ILE A 274 -15.27 31.00 10.03
N LEU A 275 -13.97 31.25 10.31
CA LEU A 275 -13.15 30.37 11.18
C LEU A 275 -13.19 30.71 12.68
N PRO A 276 -13.42 31.98 13.15
CA PRO A 276 -13.25 32.35 14.55
C PRO A 276 -14.18 31.65 15.54
N ASP A 277 -15.34 31.15 15.08
CA ASP A 277 -16.37 30.57 15.96
C ASP A 277 -16.18 29.08 16.24
N VAL A 278 -15.06 28.49 15.83
CA VAL A 278 -14.78 27.05 16.05
C VAL A 278 -14.07 26.85 17.39
N ALA A 279 -14.63 26.01 18.26
CA ALA A 279 -13.98 25.69 19.53
C ALA A 279 -12.57 25.10 19.31
N PRO A 280 -11.60 25.36 20.22
CA PRO A 280 -10.18 25.00 20.01
C PRO A 280 -9.93 23.56 19.60
N ASP A 281 -10.66 22.61 20.18
CA ASP A 281 -10.48 21.18 19.93
C ASP A 281 -11.40 20.61 18.86
N ASP A 282 -12.34 21.41 18.36
CA ASP A 282 -13.25 21.01 17.29
C ASP A 282 -12.57 21.06 15.92
N TYR A 283 -12.92 20.08 15.06
CA TYR A 283 -12.49 20.10 13.67
C TYR A 283 -13.22 21.21 12.89
N ILE A 284 -12.46 22.02 12.19
CA ILE A 284 -12.96 23.09 11.32
C ILE A 284 -13.78 22.51 10.17
N VAL A 285 -13.31 21.41 9.57
CA VAL A 285 -14.00 20.74 8.46
C VAL A 285 -14.67 19.46 8.99
N LYS A 286 -15.99 19.50 9.09
CA LYS A 286 -16.81 18.38 9.59
C LYS A 286 -17.22 17.39 8.49
N LEU A 287 -17.01 17.73 7.21
CA LEU A 287 -17.33 16.86 6.07
C LEU A 287 -16.30 15.75 5.89
N THR A 288 -16.79 14.59 5.39
CA THR A 288 -15.89 13.51 4.97
C THR A 288 -15.16 13.88 3.67
N PRO A 289 -13.95 13.34 3.41
CA PRO A 289 -13.22 13.55 2.17
C PRO A 289 -14.03 13.30 0.89
N GLN A 290 -14.87 12.28 0.91
CA GLN A 290 -15.73 11.93 -0.21
C GLN A 290 -16.88 12.96 -0.40
N ALA A 291 -17.48 13.44 0.69
CA ALA A 291 -18.54 14.44 0.64
C ALA A 291 -18.02 15.77 0.08
N ILE A 292 -16.82 16.21 0.51
CA ILE A 292 -16.16 17.41 -0.02
C ILE A 292 -16.00 17.30 -1.55
N GLY A 293 -15.40 16.20 -2.02
CA GLY A 293 -15.18 15.99 -3.46
C GLY A 293 -16.47 15.95 -4.26
N LYS A 294 -17.50 15.28 -3.75
CA LYS A 294 -18.82 15.22 -4.41
C LYS A 294 -19.48 16.59 -4.53
N GLN A 295 -19.43 17.41 -3.47
CA GLN A 295 -20.03 18.74 -3.49
C GLN A 295 -19.27 19.69 -4.43
N ILE A 296 -17.95 19.73 -4.38
CA ILE A 296 -17.14 20.52 -5.32
C ILE A 296 -17.47 20.14 -6.76
N ASN A 297 -17.48 18.84 -7.08
CA ASN A 297 -17.78 18.38 -8.43
C ASN A 297 -19.22 18.69 -8.86
N LYS A 298 -20.19 18.65 -7.93
CA LYS A 298 -21.59 19.06 -8.20
C LYS A 298 -21.67 20.54 -8.59
N ILE A 299 -20.96 21.41 -7.86
CA ILE A 299 -20.91 22.84 -8.15
C ILE A 299 -20.22 23.09 -9.49
N CYS A 300 -19.07 22.50 -9.72
CA CYS A 300 -18.35 22.64 -10.99
C CYS A 300 -19.19 22.21 -12.19
N LYS A 301 -19.84 21.03 -12.10
CA LYS A 301 -20.69 20.51 -13.18
C LYS A 301 -21.90 21.40 -13.47
N ALA A 302 -22.51 21.97 -12.44
CA ALA A 302 -23.69 22.84 -12.59
C ALA A 302 -23.37 24.21 -13.22
N ASN A 303 -22.08 24.59 -13.30
CA ASN A 303 -21.62 25.89 -13.77
C ASN A 303 -20.54 25.80 -14.86
N ASP A 304 -20.48 24.68 -15.59
CA ASP A 304 -19.56 24.44 -16.71
C ASP A 304 -18.08 24.68 -16.39
N LEU A 305 -17.71 24.47 -15.10
CA LEU A 305 -16.32 24.53 -14.65
C LEU A 305 -15.66 23.14 -14.77
N PRO A 306 -14.33 23.08 -14.95
CA PRO A 306 -13.60 21.83 -14.92
C PRO A 306 -13.88 21.03 -13.63
N LEU A 307 -14.12 19.72 -13.77
CA LEU A 307 -14.30 18.84 -12.59
C LEU A 307 -13.00 18.72 -11.82
N VAL A 308 -12.91 19.38 -10.69
CA VAL A 308 -11.69 19.44 -9.88
C VAL A 308 -11.83 18.68 -8.58
N SER A 309 -10.77 17.98 -8.19
CA SER A 309 -10.61 17.42 -6.85
C SER A 309 -10.11 18.48 -5.88
N VAL A 310 -10.14 18.18 -4.56
CA VAL A 310 -9.46 19.01 -3.54
C VAL A 310 -7.98 19.23 -3.89
N HIS A 311 -7.32 18.21 -4.44
CA HIS A 311 -5.94 18.36 -4.92
C HIS A 311 -5.85 19.25 -6.17
N GLY A 312 -6.86 19.24 -7.04
CA GLY A 312 -6.98 20.18 -8.15
C GLY A 312 -7.08 21.62 -7.67
N LEU A 313 -7.92 21.91 -6.65
CA LEU A 313 -8.00 23.26 -6.04
C LEU A 313 -6.66 23.70 -5.41
N ARG A 314 -5.94 22.80 -4.76
CA ARG A 314 -4.58 23.08 -4.31
C ARG A 314 -3.62 23.41 -5.46
N ARG A 315 -3.78 22.78 -6.62
CA ARG A 315 -3.02 23.11 -7.85
C ARG A 315 -3.44 24.48 -8.40
N SER A 316 -4.73 24.82 -8.29
CA SER A 316 -5.22 26.16 -8.64
C SER A 316 -4.54 27.27 -7.87
N PHE A 317 -4.12 27.04 -6.60
CA PHE A 317 -3.29 27.98 -5.87
C PHE A 317 -1.94 28.24 -6.55
N ALA A 318 -1.28 27.22 -7.11
CA ALA A 318 -0.03 27.42 -7.84
C ALA A 318 -0.25 28.20 -9.15
N SER A 319 -1.33 27.90 -9.89
CA SER A 319 -1.73 28.68 -11.05
C SER A 319 -2.00 30.16 -10.71
N LEU A 320 -2.74 30.41 -9.61
CA LEU A 320 -2.98 31.76 -9.11
C LEU A 320 -1.67 32.47 -8.75
N GLY A 321 -0.73 31.78 -8.10
CA GLY A 321 0.60 32.30 -7.78
C GLY A 321 1.35 32.78 -9.03
N TYR A 322 1.30 31.99 -10.11
CA TYR A 322 1.86 32.37 -11.41
C TYR A 322 1.24 33.69 -11.93
N HIS A 323 -0.08 33.74 -12.01
CA HIS A 323 -0.79 34.93 -12.50
C HIS A 323 -0.57 36.20 -11.66
N LEU A 324 -0.37 36.04 -10.35
CA LEU A 324 -0.05 37.14 -9.45
C LEU A 324 1.45 37.48 -9.40
N GLY A 325 2.29 36.82 -10.22
CA GLY A 325 3.73 37.08 -10.29
C GLY A 325 4.51 36.62 -9.06
N TRP A 326 4.00 35.64 -8.31
CA TRP A 326 4.74 35.09 -7.18
C TRP A 326 5.93 34.27 -7.67
N PRO A 327 7.13 34.42 -7.04
CA PRO A 327 8.25 33.54 -7.32
C PRO A 327 7.89 32.08 -6.99
N GLU A 328 8.33 31.13 -7.82
CA GLU A 328 8.08 29.70 -7.65
C GLU A 328 8.44 29.22 -6.22
N LEU A 329 9.58 29.69 -5.70
CA LEU A 329 10.05 29.33 -4.36
C LEU A 329 9.07 29.80 -3.27
N ARG A 330 8.46 30.98 -3.41
CA ARG A 330 7.45 31.48 -2.47
C ARG A 330 6.20 30.60 -2.52
N THR A 331 5.72 30.31 -3.70
CA THR A 331 4.57 29.42 -3.93
C THR A 331 4.84 28.02 -3.37
N MET A 332 6.05 27.49 -3.58
CA MET A 332 6.49 26.23 -3.02
C MET A 332 6.43 26.19 -1.49
N LYS A 333 7.06 27.17 -0.84
CA LYS A 333 7.11 27.25 0.63
C LYS A 333 5.72 27.43 1.23
N PHE A 334 4.93 28.37 0.71
CA PHE A 334 3.56 28.60 1.16
C PHE A 334 2.70 27.37 1.03
N GLY A 335 2.77 26.70 -0.10
CA GLY A 335 2.02 25.48 -0.36
C GLY A 335 2.55 24.24 0.37
N GLY A 336 3.76 24.26 0.94
CA GLY A 336 4.40 23.09 1.54
C GLY A 336 4.65 21.99 0.51
N TRP A 337 5.13 22.34 -0.67
CA TRP A 337 5.70 21.39 -1.63
C TRP A 337 7.18 21.18 -1.29
N THR A 338 7.60 19.92 -1.24
CA THR A 338 8.99 19.54 -0.96
C THR A 338 9.88 19.58 -2.20
N ASN A 339 9.26 19.57 -3.39
CA ASN A 339 9.98 19.54 -4.66
C ASN A 339 9.53 20.70 -5.54
N ILE A 340 10.46 21.59 -5.84
CA ILE A 340 10.25 22.74 -6.72
C ILE A 340 9.78 22.32 -8.13
N LYS A 341 10.20 21.17 -8.63
CA LYS A 341 9.78 20.65 -9.94
C LYS A 341 8.25 20.57 -10.08
N THR A 342 7.54 20.24 -8.99
CA THR A 342 6.07 20.18 -9.01
C THR A 342 5.44 21.55 -9.24
N VAL A 343 5.98 22.60 -8.64
CA VAL A 343 5.52 24.00 -8.85
C VAL A 343 5.94 24.46 -10.23
N HIS A 344 7.18 24.19 -10.61
CA HIS A 344 7.74 24.56 -11.91
C HIS A 344 6.92 23.97 -13.07
N GLU A 345 6.52 22.70 -13.01
CA GLU A 345 5.65 22.08 -14.01
C GLU A 345 4.30 22.82 -14.18
N HIS A 346 3.74 23.34 -13.08
CA HIS A 346 2.52 24.15 -13.12
C HIS A 346 2.77 25.53 -13.77
N TYR A 347 3.87 26.18 -13.41
CA TYR A 347 4.26 27.47 -13.97
C TYR A 347 4.53 27.36 -15.47
N LEU A 348 5.24 26.32 -15.89
CA LEU A 348 5.48 26.07 -17.32
C LEU A 348 4.17 25.86 -18.09
N HIS A 349 3.23 25.11 -17.51
CA HIS A 349 1.94 24.86 -18.14
C HIS A 349 1.12 26.16 -18.30
N GLU A 350 1.12 27.04 -17.30
CA GLU A 350 0.45 28.34 -17.39
C GLU A 350 1.17 29.27 -18.37
N ALA A 351 2.51 29.31 -18.35
CA ALA A 351 3.29 30.08 -19.31
C ALA A 351 3.05 29.66 -20.76
N GLN A 352 2.88 28.35 -21.02
CA GLN A 352 2.53 27.84 -22.35
C GLN A 352 1.15 28.32 -22.81
N LYS A 353 0.14 28.36 -21.91
CA LYS A 353 -1.18 28.91 -22.24
C LYS A 353 -1.15 30.40 -22.57
N ASP A 354 -0.26 31.16 -21.89
CA ASP A 354 -0.11 32.59 -22.07
C ASP A 354 0.88 32.99 -23.19
N MET A 355 1.45 32.01 -23.91
CA MET A 355 2.44 32.26 -24.97
C MET A 355 1.94 33.27 -26.02
N ASP A 356 0.69 33.10 -26.49
CA ASP A 356 0.10 34.01 -27.48
C ASP A 356 -0.04 35.44 -26.95
N LYS A 357 -0.43 35.62 -25.70
CA LYS A 357 -0.52 36.93 -25.03
C LYS A 357 0.85 37.56 -24.90
N SER A 358 1.84 36.77 -24.48
CA SER A 358 3.24 37.23 -24.34
C SER A 358 3.83 37.60 -25.67
N THR A 359 3.58 36.82 -26.72
CA THR A 359 4.00 37.11 -28.10
C THR A 359 3.41 38.44 -28.61
N LYS A 360 2.10 38.66 -28.42
CA LYS A 360 1.45 39.92 -28.79
C LYS A 360 2.01 41.12 -28.04
N LYS A 361 2.32 40.98 -26.71
CA LYS A 361 2.97 42.05 -25.95
C LYS A 361 4.36 42.38 -26.48
N MET A 362 5.15 41.35 -26.82
CA MET A 362 6.47 41.54 -27.40
C MET A 362 6.40 42.21 -28.79
N GLN A 363 5.50 41.76 -29.65
CA GLN A 363 5.25 42.37 -30.94
C GLN A 363 4.85 43.85 -30.82
N LYS A 364 3.93 44.16 -29.88
CA LYS A 364 3.51 45.53 -29.64
C LYS A 364 4.68 46.40 -29.19
N PHE A 365 5.55 45.97 -28.32
CA PHE A 365 6.74 46.65 -27.87
C PHE A 365 7.63 47.04 -29.06
N TYR A 366 7.93 46.14 -29.96
CA TYR A 366 8.74 46.45 -31.15
C TYR A 366 8.03 47.38 -32.14
N ILE A 367 6.72 47.24 -32.34
CA ILE A 367 5.92 48.14 -33.18
C ILE A 367 5.97 49.58 -32.60
N ASP A 368 5.87 49.72 -31.29
CA ASP A 368 5.88 51.04 -30.62
C ASP A 368 7.27 51.72 -30.76
N ILE A 369 8.38 50.96 -30.73
CA ILE A 369 9.73 51.48 -31.00
C ILE A 369 9.83 51.96 -32.44
N GLU A 370 9.36 51.17 -33.43
CA GLU A 370 9.42 51.55 -34.82
C GLU A 370 8.60 52.82 -35.14
N LYS A 371 7.51 53.06 -34.42
CA LYS A 371 6.71 54.29 -34.54
C LYS A 371 7.40 55.49 -33.93
N CYS A 372 8.19 55.31 -32.87
CA CYS A 372 8.95 56.39 -32.23
C CYS A 372 10.23 56.76 -33.01
N SER A 373 10.65 55.93 -33.96
CA SER A 373 11.87 56.13 -34.77
C SER A 373 11.58 56.80 -36.13
N LYS A 374 10.32 57.11 -36.41
CA LYS A 374 9.85 57.93 -37.52
C LYS A 374 9.42 59.30 -37.05
#